data_b2ea9c4c6c9aa919db2d4fb660a2c13e
#
_entry.id   b2ea9c4c6c9aa919db2d4fb660a2c13e
#
_cell.length_a   1.000
_cell.length_b   1.000
_cell.length_c   1.000
_cell.angle_alpha   90.00
_cell.angle_beta   90.00
_cell.angle_gamma   90.00
#
_symmetry.space_group_name_H-M   'P 1'
#
loop_
_entity.id
_entity.type
_entity.pdbx_description
1 polymer ?
#
loop_
_entity_poly.entity_id
_entity_poly.type
_entity_poly.pdbx_seq_one_letter_code
_entity_poly.pdbx_strand_id
1 'polypeptide(L)'
;MWSSVVTSALTIGFGGSVGAEAPIVYTGAAIGSNIGKKFNLSYRNITILLGCGAAAAVAASFKAPLAGVLFTIEILLFNVSMSSMLPLLISTISAVVVAYSFLGQTPQFECNLTPFSMGNIPFYIIMGAVMGICSLYFTNTTLWIEDRLGKFSNGYAKWLICAIGLGLLIFLFPPLYGEGYDSLQSLLAGKELIVERSSFVTSLVHSPWGVPLFFAFVFVFKILAMTLT
;
A
#
# COMPACT_ATOMS: atom_id res chain seq x y z
N MET A 1 -10.70 11.98 -11.54
CA MET A 1 -10.84 12.13 -10.08
C MET A 1 -11.83 11.14 -9.50
N TRP A 2 -13.13 11.26 -9.81
CA TRP A 2 -14.16 10.34 -9.29
C TRP A 2 -14.02 8.89 -9.77
N SER A 3 -13.60 8.65 -11.00
CA SER A 3 -13.43 7.29 -11.53
C SER A 3 -12.43 6.46 -10.71
N SER A 4 -11.30 7.04 -10.34
CA SER A 4 -10.29 6.36 -9.52
C SER A 4 -10.86 5.94 -8.16
N VAL A 5 -11.62 6.83 -7.50
CA VAL A 5 -12.24 6.53 -6.20
C VAL A 5 -13.27 5.40 -6.32
N VAL A 6 -14.17 5.50 -7.32
CA VAL A 6 -15.24 4.50 -7.52
C VAL A 6 -14.67 3.15 -7.91
N THR A 7 -13.74 3.11 -8.88
CA THR A 7 -13.17 1.82 -9.32
C THR A 7 -12.36 1.16 -8.21
N SER A 8 -11.53 1.90 -7.47
CA SER A 8 -10.77 1.32 -6.36
C SER A 8 -11.66 0.83 -5.22
N ALA A 9 -12.70 1.61 -4.87
CA ALA A 9 -13.66 1.20 -3.84
C ALA A 9 -14.40 -0.08 -4.23
N LEU A 10 -14.80 -0.22 -5.50
CA LEU A 10 -15.41 -1.44 -6.00
C LEU A 10 -14.41 -2.60 -5.98
N THR A 11 -13.21 -2.41 -6.50
CA THR A 11 -12.20 -3.47 -6.56
C THR A 11 -11.84 -3.99 -5.17
N ILE A 12 -11.55 -3.10 -4.21
CA ILE A 12 -11.19 -3.47 -2.84
C ILE A 12 -12.42 -4.05 -2.11
N GLY A 13 -13.58 -3.43 -2.27
CA GLY A 13 -14.82 -3.87 -1.63
C GLY A 13 -15.28 -5.26 -2.07
N PHE A 14 -15.00 -5.65 -3.31
CA PHE A 14 -15.25 -7.01 -3.82
C PHE A 14 -14.07 -7.97 -3.59
N GLY A 15 -13.08 -7.59 -2.78
CA GLY A 15 -12.02 -8.48 -2.33
C GLY A 15 -10.74 -8.43 -3.16
N GLY A 16 -10.57 -7.42 -4.00
CA GLY A 16 -9.29 -7.20 -4.68
C GLY A 16 -8.14 -7.10 -3.68
N SER A 17 -7.04 -7.80 -3.95
CA SER A 17 -5.88 -7.90 -3.04
C SER A 17 -4.90 -6.76 -3.24
N VAL A 18 -5.38 -5.53 -3.18
CA VAL A 18 -4.59 -4.29 -3.39
C VAL A 18 -4.81 -3.30 -2.28
N GLY A 19 -3.85 -2.39 -2.10
CA GLY A 19 -3.97 -1.26 -1.17
C GLY A 19 -4.68 -0.06 -1.79
N ALA A 20 -5.27 0.79 -0.95
CA ALA A 20 -5.91 2.05 -1.35
C ALA A 20 -4.90 3.19 -1.58
N GLU A 21 -3.61 2.99 -1.32
CA GLU A 21 -2.59 4.04 -1.32
C GLU A 21 -2.45 4.73 -2.68
N ALA A 22 -2.33 3.95 -3.75
CA ALA A 22 -2.19 4.50 -5.10
C ALA A 22 -3.44 5.31 -5.53
N PRO A 23 -4.67 4.81 -5.40
CA PRO A 23 -5.89 5.59 -5.67
C PRO A 23 -5.99 6.87 -4.86
N ILE A 24 -5.60 6.85 -3.58
CA ILE A 24 -5.62 8.02 -2.70
C ILE A 24 -4.61 9.08 -3.21
N VAL A 25 -3.39 8.65 -3.55
CA VAL A 25 -2.35 9.54 -4.11
C VAL A 25 -2.80 10.17 -5.42
N TYR A 26 -3.35 9.38 -6.35
CA TYR A 26 -3.90 9.90 -7.62
C TYR A 26 -5.03 10.90 -7.40
N THR A 27 -5.89 10.64 -6.43
CA THR A 27 -7.00 11.54 -6.08
C THR A 27 -6.47 12.85 -5.52
N GLY A 28 -5.54 12.80 -4.58
CA GLY A 28 -4.89 13.99 -4.01
C GLY A 28 -4.14 14.80 -5.06
N ALA A 29 -3.36 14.16 -5.91
CA ALA A 29 -2.66 14.79 -7.02
C ALA A 29 -3.62 15.47 -8.01
N ALA A 30 -4.74 14.80 -8.34
CA ALA A 30 -5.77 15.37 -9.21
C ALA A 30 -6.45 16.59 -8.58
N ILE A 31 -6.72 16.58 -7.28
CA ILE A 31 -7.27 17.74 -6.55
C ILE A 31 -6.29 18.92 -6.66
N GLY A 32 -5.02 18.71 -6.31
CA GLY A 32 -3.99 19.74 -6.39
C GLY A 32 -3.85 20.33 -7.79
N SER A 33 -3.79 19.48 -8.81
CA SER A 33 -3.72 19.90 -10.22
C SER A 33 -4.95 20.70 -10.66
N ASN A 34 -6.16 20.26 -10.29
CA ASN A 34 -7.39 20.96 -10.65
C ASN A 34 -7.51 22.34 -9.99
N ILE A 35 -7.08 22.46 -8.73
CA ILE A 35 -6.99 23.75 -8.05
C ILE A 35 -6.04 24.68 -8.80
N GLY A 36 -4.84 24.20 -9.15
CA GLY A 36 -3.88 24.98 -9.90
C GLY A 36 -4.40 25.45 -11.26
N LYS A 37 -5.13 24.59 -11.99
CA LYS A 37 -5.78 24.95 -13.25
C LYS A 37 -6.88 25.97 -13.06
N LYS A 38 -7.72 25.84 -12.04
CA LYS A 38 -8.82 26.77 -11.75
C LYS A 38 -8.32 28.19 -11.45
N PHE A 39 -7.16 28.33 -10.84
CA PHE A 39 -6.52 29.63 -10.57
C PHE A 39 -5.57 30.08 -11.69
N ASN A 40 -5.55 29.40 -12.86
CA ASN A 40 -4.68 29.71 -14.00
C ASN A 40 -3.20 29.87 -13.63
N LEU A 41 -2.71 29.01 -12.76
CA LEU A 41 -1.32 29.05 -12.32
C LEU A 41 -0.37 28.56 -13.42
N SER A 42 0.90 28.96 -13.32
CA SER A 42 1.94 28.46 -14.23
C SER A 42 2.11 26.93 -14.09
N TYR A 43 2.58 26.28 -15.14
CA TYR A 43 2.81 24.84 -15.18
C TYR A 43 3.66 24.36 -13.98
N ARG A 44 4.72 25.11 -13.63
CA ARG A 44 5.56 24.83 -12.46
C ARG A 44 4.76 24.80 -11.15
N ASN A 45 3.89 25.78 -10.94
CA ASN A 45 3.07 25.87 -9.73
C ASN A 45 1.99 24.77 -9.70
N ILE A 46 1.42 24.41 -10.85
CA ILE A 46 0.47 23.28 -10.95
C ILE A 46 1.17 21.98 -10.57
N THR A 47 2.41 21.77 -11.02
CA THR A 47 3.20 20.60 -10.66
C THR A 47 3.49 20.54 -9.15
N ILE A 48 3.84 21.68 -8.52
CA ILE A 48 4.03 21.76 -7.07
C ILE A 48 2.72 21.42 -6.34
N LEU A 49 1.58 21.98 -6.75
CA LEU A 49 0.28 21.68 -6.13
C LEU A 49 -0.14 20.22 -6.31
N LEU A 50 0.17 19.60 -7.45
CA LEU A 50 -0.02 18.18 -7.68
C LEU A 50 0.76 17.36 -6.65
N GLY A 51 2.04 17.69 -6.44
CA GLY A 51 2.87 17.07 -5.41
C GLY A 51 2.33 17.30 -4.00
N CYS A 52 1.90 18.52 -3.69
CA CYS A 52 1.28 18.84 -2.40
C CYS A 52 0.03 18.01 -2.14
N GLY A 53 -0.82 17.80 -3.15
CA GLY A 53 -2.01 16.97 -3.03
C GLY A 53 -1.68 15.49 -2.83
N ALA A 54 -0.69 14.97 -3.55
CA ALA A 54 -0.20 13.61 -3.38
C ALA A 54 0.40 13.39 -1.99
N ALA A 55 1.29 14.31 -1.54
CA ALA A 55 1.91 14.27 -0.23
C ALA A 55 0.89 14.34 0.92
N ALA A 56 -0.08 15.24 0.80
CA ALA A 56 -1.16 15.41 1.76
C ALA A 56 -2.00 14.13 1.90
N ALA A 57 -2.30 13.47 0.78
CA ALA A 57 -3.06 12.22 0.77
C ALA A 57 -2.35 11.10 1.54
N VAL A 58 -1.06 10.88 1.29
CA VAL A 58 -0.25 9.90 2.02
C VAL A 58 -0.12 10.28 3.50
N ALA A 59 0.19 11.55 3.76
CA ALA A 59 0.37 12.04 5.13
C ALA A 59 -0.90 11.86 5.98
N ALA A 60 -2.08 12.13 5.41
CA ALA A 60 -3.37 11.96 6.09
C ALA A 60 -3.68 10.48 6.37
N SER A 61 -3.43 9.59 5.40
CA SER A 61 -3.70 8.15 5.53
C SER A 61 -2.87 7.52 6.65
N PHE A 62 -1.58 7.81 6.70
CA PHE A 62 -0.67 7.24 7.69
C PHE A 62 -0.49 8.12 8.94
N LYS A 63 -1.11 9.30 8.99
CA LYS A 63 -0.93 10.31 10.06
C LYS A 63 0.55 10.69 10.28
N ALA A 64 1.33 10.69 9.21
CA ALA A 64 2.78 10.87 9.20
C ALA A 64 3.20 11.95 8.18
N PRO A 65 3.35 13.23 8.60
CA PRO A 65 3.65 14.33 7.68
C PRO A 65 4.95 14.15 6.91
N LEU A 66 6.03 13.72 7.58
CA LEU A 66 7.33 13.53 6.95
C LEU A 66 7.32 12.37 5.95
N ALA A 67 6.58 11.31 6.24
CA ALA A 67 6.44 10.18 5.30
C ALA A 67 5.78 10.64 3.99
N GLY A 68 4.74 11.48 4.06
CA GLY A 68 4.09 12.05 2.87
C GLY A 68 5.04 12.90 2.02
N VAL A 69 5.90 13.71 2.64
CA VAL A 69 6.90 14.51 1.92
C VAL A 69 7.92 13.61 1.24
N LEU A 70 8.52 12.66 1.98
CA LEU A 70 9.54 11.75 1.46
C LEU A 70 9.00 10.89 0.32
N PHE A 71 7.79 10.32 0.48
CA PHE A 71 7.11 9.56 -0.55
C PHE A 71 6.95 10.36 -1.85
N THR A 72 6.52 11.62 -1.73
CA THR A 72 6.30 12.47 -2.91
C THR A 72 7.59 12.83 -3.63
N ILE A 73 8.66 13.10 -2.88
CA ILE A 73 9.97 13.38 -3.46
C ILE A 73 10.50 12.16 -4.21
N GLU A 74 10.38 10.98 -3.62
CA GLU A 74 10.90 9.73 -4.18
C GLU A 74 10.09 9.25 -5.39
N ILE A 75 8.77 9.19 -5.26
CA ILE A 75 7.89 8.61 -6.30
C ILE A 75 7.68 9.57 -7.47
N LEU A 76 7.49 10.86 -7.20
CA LEU A 76 7.26 11.84 -8.26
C LEU A 76 8.56 12.44 -8.81
N LEU A 77 9.73 11.98 -8.34
CA LEU A 77 11.06 12.48 -8.73
C LEU A 77 11.10 14.03 -8.73
N PHE A 78 10.49 14.62 -7.72
CA PHE A 78 10.37 16.06 -7.59
C PHE A 78 11.76 16.69 -7.44
N ASN A 79 12.06 17.67 -8.28
CA ASN A 79 13.26 18.49 -8.08
C ASN A 79 13.12 19.23 -6.74
N VAL A 80 13.91 18.78 -5.77
CA VAL A 80 13.93 19.34 -4.42
C VAL A 80 14.51 20.74 -4.48
N SER A 81 13.64 21.74 -4.43
CA SER A 81 14.03 23.14 -4.26
C SER A 81 13.37 23.69 -3.01
N MET A 82 13.99 24.70 -2.38
CA MET A 82 13.38 25.35 -1.22
C MET A 82 11.97 25.88 -1.51
N SER A 83 11.72 26.29 -2.73
CA SER A 83 10.41 26.78 -3.18
C SER A 83 9.32 25.70 -3.25
N SER A 84 9.69 24.42 -3.39
CA SER A 84 8.74 23.29 -3.42
C SER A 84 8.61 22.59 -2.07
N MET A 85 9.67 22.59 -1.25
CA MET A 85 9.67 21.90 0.05
C MET A 85 8.70 22.54 1.06
N LEU A 86 8.65 23.86 1.14
CA LEU A 86 7.80 24.55 2.10
C LEU A 86 6.30 24.30 1.85
N PRO A 87 5.76 24.43 0.61
CA PRO A 87 4.38 24.05 0.32
C PRO A 87 4.07 22.58 0.63
N LEU A 88 5.00 21.66 0.34
CA LEU A 88 4.84 20.24 0.64
C LEU A 88 4.69 19.99 2.15
N LEU A 89 5.56 20.58 2.96
CA LEU A 89 5.49 20.47 4.43
C LEU A 89 4.20 21.05 4.99
N ILE A 90 3.79 22.24 4.54
CA ILE A 90 2.55 22.87 5.00
C ILE A 90 1.34 21.99 4.64
N SER A 91 1.29 21.45 3.42
CA SER A 91 0.17 20.62 2.96
C SER A 91 0.07 19.32 3.75
N THR A 92 1.20 18.65 4.02
CA THR A 92 1.20 17.39 4.78
C THR A 92 0.84 17.59 6.24
N ILE A 93 1.36 18.65 6.89
CA ILE A 93 1.01 18.97 8.28
C ILE A 93 -0.49 19.32 8.38
N SER A 94 -0.99 20.17 7.49
CA SER A 94 -2.42 20.55 7.46
C SER A 94 -3.31 19.33 7.25
N ALA A 95 -2.93 18.43 6.35
CA ALA A 95 -3.68 17.20 6.08
C ALA A 95 -3.74 16.28 7.31
N VAL A 96 -2.63 16.12 8.03
CA VAL A 96 -2.58 15.32 9.25
C VAL A 96 -3.41 15.95 10.38
N VAL A 97 -3.38 17.27 10.53
CA VAL A 97 -4.24 17.97 11.52
C VAL A 97 -5.71 17.73 11.22
N VAL A 98 -6.11 17.82 9.95
CA VAL A 98 -7.49 17.53 9.53
C VAL A 98 -7.83 16.05 9.77
N ALA A 99 -6.92 15.14 9.42
CA ALA A 99 -7.11 13.70 9.67
C ALA A 99 -7.31 13.40 11.17
N TYR A 100 -6.52 13.98 12.05
CA TYR A 100 -6.72 13.86 13.50
C TYR A 100 -8.07 14.40 13.98
N SER A 101 -8.53 15.49 13.39
CA SER A 101 -9.81 16.10 13.77
C SER A 101 -11.03 15.24 13.42
N PHE A 102 -10.96 14.51 12.29
CA PHE A 102 -12.08 13.70 11.80
C PHE A 102 -11.98 12.21 12.15
N LEU A 103 -10.76 11.63 12.16
CA LEU A 103 -10.51 10.20 12.32
C LEU A 103 -9.94 9.84 13.71
N GLY A 104 -9.83 10.83 14.61
CA GLY A 104 -9.25 10.61 15.93
C GLY A 104 -7.74 10.45 15.93
N GLN A 105 -7.16 10.29 17.13
CA GLN A 105 -5.72 10.30 17.35
C GLN A 105 -5.05 8.90 17.30
N THR A 106 -5.82 7.84 17.10
CA THR A 106 -5.26 6.49 17.03
C THR A 106 -4.31 6.36 15.84
N PRO A 107 -3.07 5.89 16.03
CA PRO A 107 -2.15 5.63 14.93
C PRO A 107 -2.69 4.50 14.04
N GLN A 108 -2.27 4.46 12.78
CA GLN A 108 -2.65 3.39 11.84
C GLN A 108 -2.15 2.02 12.33
N PHE A 109 -0.97 2.00 12.93
CA PHE A 109 -0.38 0.78 13.48
C PHE A 109 0.02 1.03 14.94
N GLU A 110 -0.54 0.24 15.85
CA GLU A 110 -0.14 0.23 17.25
C GLU A 110 0.97 -0.81 17.43
N CYS A 111 2.18 -0.35 17.71
CA CYS A 111 3.30 -1.23 18.02
C CYS A 111 4.08 -0.68 19.23
N ASN A 112 4.52 -1.59 20.07
CA ASN A 112 5.41 -1.26 21.19
C ASN A 112 6.83 -1.06 20.65
N LEU A 113 7.22 0.20 20.45
CA LEU A 113 8.55 0.55 19.97
C LEU A 113 9.55 0.40 21.13
N THR A 114 10.51 -0.49 20.96
CA THR A 114 11.70 -0.51 21.81
C THR A 114 12.66 0.61 21.37
N PRO A 115 13.39 1.26 22.31
CA PRO A 115 14.36 2.27 21.94
C PRO A 115 15.45 1.69 21.02
N PHE A 116 15.98 2.53 20.15
CA PHE A 116 17.06 2.14 19.24
C PHE A 116 18.26 1.61 20.01
N SER A 117 18.77 0.42 19.65
CA SER A 117 19.96 -0.18 20.20
C SER A 117 21.00 -0.42 19.10
N MET A 118 22.24 0.00 19.36
CA MET A 118 23.38 -0.25 18.46
C MET A 118 23.62 -1.74 18.19
N GLY A 119 23.28 -2.62 19.15
CA GLY A 119 23.38 -4.07 19.00
C GLY A 119 22.45 -4.65 17.93
N ASN A 120 21.40 -3.91 17.52
CA ASN A 120 20.46 -4.35 16.51
C ASN A 120 20.85 -3.99 15.07
N ILE A 121 21.94 -3.24 14.86
CA ILE A 121 22.41 -2.82 13.53
C ILE A 121 22.58 -4.00 12.57
N PRO A 122 23.21 -5.14 12.93
CA PRO A 122 23.35 -6.27 12.02
C PRO A 122 22.01 -6.82 11.54
N PHE A 123 20.99 -6.83 12.41
CA PHE A 123 19.65 -7.29 12.06
C PHE A 123 18.96 -6.33 11.09
N TYR A 124 19.17 -5.00 11.23
CA TYR A 124 18.65 -4.03 10.26
C TYR A 124 19.28 -4.16 8.88
N ILE A 125 20.60 -4.48 8.81
CA ILE A 125 21.28 -4.75 7.54
C ILE A 125 20.71 -6.00 6.88
N ILE A 126 20.54 -7.08 7.64
CA ILE A 126 19.92 -8.33 7.13
C ILE A 126 18.49 -8.07 6.65
N MET A 127 17.70 -7.34 7.42
CA MET A 127 16.34 -6.95 7.05
C MET A 127 16.33 -6.18 5.73
N GLY A 128 17.24 -5.19 5.57
CA GLY A 128 17.36 -4.43 4.32
C GLY A 128 17.73 -5.32 3.12
N ALA A 129 18.64 -6.27 3.29
CA ALA A 129 18.99 -7.22 2.23
C ALA A 129 17.82 -8.12 1.85
N VAL A 130 17.08 -8.65 2.82
CA VAL A 130 15.88 -9.47 2.59
C VAL A 130 14.81 -8.65 1.86
N MET A 131 14.56 -7.41 2.28
CA MET A 131 13.61 -6.51 1.60
C MET A 131 14.03 -6.19 0.15
N GLY A 132 15.34 -6.05 -0.11
CA GLY A 132 15.86 -5.90 -1.48
C GLY A 132 15.54 -7.12 -2.36
N ILE A 133 15.72 -8.34 -1.84
CA ILE A 133 15.36 -9.58 -2.55
C ILE A 133 13.85 -9.65 -2.79
N CYS A 134 13.05 -9.25 -1.80
CA CYS A 134 11.59 -9.18 -1.93
C CYS A 134 11.15 -8.20 -3.02
N SER A 135 11.80 -7.04 -3.12
CA SER A 135 11.54 -6.04 -4.16
C SER A 135 11.85 -6.59 -5.55
N LEU A 136 12.97 -7.30 -5.72
CA LEU A 136 13.29 -7.99 -6.98
C LEU A 136 12.24 -9.05 -7.35
N TYR A 137 11.83 -9.85 -6.37
CA TYR A 137 10.78 -10.85 -6.57
C TYR A 137 9.46 -10.20 -6.99
N PHE A 138 9.05 -9.12 -6.32
CA PHE A 138 7.86 -8.35 -6.66
C PHE A 138 7.91 -7.85 -8.11
N THR A 139 8.96 -7.14 -8.48
CA THR A 139 9.09 -6.54 -9.81
C THR A 139 9.10 -7.62 -10.90
N ASN A 140 9.92 -8.67 -10.74
CA ASN A 140 10.02 -9.73 -11.72
C ASN A 140 8.71 -10.51 -11.88
N THR A 141 8.02 -10.79 -10.79
CA THR A 141 6.73 -11.51 -10.80
C THR A 141 5.64 -10.69 -11.48
N THR A 142 5.56 -9.40 -11.16
CA THR A 142 4.60 -8.48 -11.78
C THR A 142 4.82 -8.39 -13.28
N LEU A 143 6.05 -8.13 -13.73
CA LEU A 143 6.38 -8.05 -15.15
C LEU A 143 6.11 -9.37 -15.87
N TRP A 144 6.45 -10.51 -15.25
CA TRP A 144 6.22 -11.82 -15.84
C TRP A 144 4.72 -12.12 -16.03
N ILE A 145 3.89 -11.77 -15.06
CA ILE A 145 2.43 -11.96 -15.14
C ILE A 145 1.85 -11.01 -16.19
N GLU A 146 2.24 -9.74 -16.20
CA GLU A 146 1.80 -8.76 -17.20
C GLU A 146 2.14 -9.23 -18.62
N ASP A 147 3.35 -9.71 -18.86
CA ASP A 147 3.78 -10.27 -20.16
C ASP A 147 2.93 -11.48 -20.57
N ARG A 148 2.61 -12.36 -19.62
CA ARG A 148 1.78 -13.54 -19.90
C ARG A 148 0.34 -13.16 -20.19
N LEU A 149 -0.23 -12.27 -19.40
CA LEU A 149 -1.59 -11.78 -19.57
C LEU A 149 -1.73 -10.88 -20.81
N GLY A 150 -0.67 -10.14 -21.19
CA GLY A 150 -0.62 -9.33 -22.40
C GLY A 150 -0.79 -10.13 -23.70
N LYS A 151 -0.46 -11.43 -23.69
CA LYS A 151 -0.61 -12.32 -24.85
C LYS A 151 -2.06 -12.73 -25.14
N PHE A 152 -2.96 -12.56 -24.17
CA PHE A 152 -4.38 -12.83 -24.39
C PHE A 152 -5.04 -11.66 -25.12
N SER A 153 -5.51 -11.91 -26.34
CA SER A 153 -6.22 -10.91 -27.15
C SER A 153 -7.62 -10.59 -26.64
N ASN A 154 -8.26 -11.53 -25.94
CA ASN A 154 -9.62 -11.36 -25.44
C ASN A 154 -9.61 -10.81 -24.01
N GLY A 155 -10.06 -9.55 -23.83
CA GLY A 155 -10.11 -8.89 -22.53
C GLY A 155 -11.00 -9.58 -21.50
N TYR A 156 -12.12 -10.18 -21.92
CA TYR A 156 -13.02 -10.91 -21.01
C TYR A 156 -12.39 -12.21 -20.51
N ALA A 157 -11.66 -12.94 -21.36
CA ALA A 157 -10.95 -14.14 -20.94
C ALA A 157 -9.85 -13.81 -19.94
N LYS A 158 -9.09 -12.72 -20.19
CA LYS A 158 -8.08 -12.21 -19.26
C LYS A 158 -8.69 -11.91 -17.89
N TRP A 159 -9.76 -11.12 -17.87
CA TRP A 159 -10.46 -10.76 -16.63
C TRP A 159 -10.97 -12.02 -15.88
N LEU A 160 -11.56 -12.97 -16.57
CA LEU A 160 -12.08 -14.20 -15.96
C LEU A 160 -10.97 -15.07 -15.35
N ILE A 161 -9.86 -15.23 -16.04
CA ILE A 161 -8.69 -15.98 -15.55
C ILE A 161 -8.13 -15.32 -14.28
N CYS A 162 -7.98 -13.99 -14.28
CA CYS A 162 -7.51 -13.24 -13.12
C CYS A 162 -8.48 -13.36 -11.94
N ALA A 163 -9.79 -13.23 -12.19
CA ALA A 163 -10.82 -13.32 -11.15
C ALA A 163 -10.89 -14.72 -10.51
N ILE A 164 -10.82 -15.78 -11.33
CA ILE A 164 -10.79 -17.17 -10.82
C ILE A 164 -9.50 -17.42 -10.04
N GLY A 165 -8.34 -16.99 -10.57
CA GLY A 165 -7.05 -17.15 -9.91
C GLY A 165 -7.00 -16.42 -8.56
N LEU A 166 -7.46 -15.18 -8.52
CA LEU A 166 -7.57 -14.39 -7.29
C LEU A 166 -8.54 -15.03 -6.29
N GLY A 167 -9.73 -15.43 -6.74
CA GLY A 167 -10.73 -16.08 -5.89
C GLY A 167 -10.22 -17.37 -5.26
N LEU A 168 -9.47 -18.19 -6.01
CA LEU A 168 -8.83 -19.40 -5.50
C LEU A 168 -7.76 -19.08 -4.45
N LEU A 169 -6.92 -18.06 -4.71
CA LEU A 169 -5.89 -17.62 -3.76
C LEU A 169 -6.51 -17.11 -2.46
N ILE A 170 -7.56 -16.31 -2.52
CA ILE A 170 -8.26 -15.80 -1.33
C ILE A 170 -8.95 -16.93 -0.57
N PHE A 171 -9.52 -17.91 -1.29
CA PHE A 171 -10.13 -19.08 -0.67
C PHE A 171 -9.11 -19.93 0.10
N LEU A 172 -7.90 -20.11 -0.45
CA LEU A 172 -6.81 -20.84 0.22
C LEU A 172 -6.16 -20.03 1.34
N PHE A 173 -6.00 -18.73 1.14
CA PHE A 173 -5.34 -17.81 2.06
C PHE A 173 -6.21 -16.58 2.34
N PRO A 174 -7.17 -16.64 3.28
CA PRO A 174 -8.06 -15.53 3.61
C PRO A 174 -7.38 -14.20 3.92
N PRO A 175 -6.17 -14.14 4.52
CA PRO A 175 -5.45 -12.88 4.72
C PRO A 175 -5.07 -12.12 3.44
N LEU A 176 -5.22 -12.75 2.26
CA LEU A 176 -5.02 -12.09 0.96
C LEU A 176 -6.19 -11.18 0.56
N TYR A 177 -7.33 -11.27 1.23
CA TYR A 177 -8.49 -10.44 0.98
C TYR A 177 -8.21 -8.98 1.31
N GLY A 178 -8.50 -8.07 0.37
CA GLY A 178 -8.34 -6.64 0.54
C GLY A 178 -6.89 -6.20 0.79
N GLU A 179 -6.73 -5.19 1.62
CA GLU A 179 -5.43 -4.59 1.95
C GLU A 179 -4.57 -5.47 2.86
N GLY A 180 -5.19 -6.26 3.75
CA GLY A 180 -4.52 -7.13 4.71
C GLY A 180 -4.07 -6.43 5.99
N TYR A 181 -4.49 -5.18 6.23
CA TYR A 181 -4.12 -4.42 7.43
C TYR A 181 -4.61 -5.07 8.73
N ASP A 182 -5.79 -5.68 8.74
CA ASP A 182 -6.34 -6.36 9.92
C ASP A 182 -5.45 -7.52 10.38
N SER A 183 -4.93 -8.28 9.41
CA SER A 183 -4.00 -9.39 9.68
C SER A 183 -2.67 -8.86 10.21
N LEU A 184 -2.17 -7.75 9.66
CA LEU A 184 -0.94 -7.11 10.09
C LEU A 184 -1.08 -6.53 11.51
N GLN A 185 -2.18 -5.84 11.82
CA GLN A 185 -2.45 -5.32 13.17
C GLN A 185 -2.56 -6.43 14.20
N SER A 186 -3.22 -7.53 13.87
CA SER A 186 -3.34 -8.70 14.75
C SER A 186 -1.98 -9.31 15.05
N LEU A 187 -1.09 -9.38 14.05
CA LEU A 187 0.30 -9.84 14.22
C LEU A 187 1.10 -8.90 15.12
N LEU A 188 1.03 -7.60 14.90
CA LEU A 188 1.77 -6.60 15.68
C LEU A 188 1.27 -6.52 17.13
N ALA A 189 -0.03 -6.75 17.35
CA ALA A 189 -0.62 -6.80 18.68
C ALA A 189 -0.36 -8.11 19.43
N GLY A 190 0.32 -9.10 18.81
CA GLY A 190 0.56 -10.42 19.42
C GLY A 190 -0.72 -11.20 19.73
N LYS A 191 -1.86 -10.83 19.13
CA LYS A 191 -3.12 -11.54 19.28
C LYS A 191 -3.06 -12.82 18.46
N GLU A 192 -3.64 -13.90 19.01
CA GLU A 192 -3.83 -15.13 18.25
C GLU A 192 -4.57 -14.80 16.96
N LEU A 193 -3.91 -15.09 15.83
CA LEU A 193 -4.44 -14.80 14.53
C LEU A 193 -5.74 -15.55 14.32
N ILE A 194 -6.71 -14.88 13.73
CA ILE A 194 -7.96 -15.46 13.25
C ILE A 194 -7.64 -16.40 12.05
N VAL A 195 -6.77 -17.36 12.28
CA VAL A 195 -6.48 -18.46 11.35
C VAL A 195 -7.61 -19.49 11.38
N GLU A 196 -8.50 -19.38 12.40
CA GLU A 196 -9.62 -20.31 12.62
C GLU A 196 -10.63 -20.39 11.48
N ARG A 197 -10.61 -19.48 10.50
CA ARG A 197 -11.61 -19.44 9.43
C ARG A 197 -11.29 -20.23 8.16
N SER A 198 -10.07 -20.76 7.99
CA SER A 198 -9.79 -21.60 6.81
C SER A 198 -9.51 -23.04 7.22
N SER A 199 -10.48 -23.89 7.00
CA SER A 199 -10.44 -25.33 7.33
C SER A 199 -9.23 -26.07 6.72
N PHE A 200 -8.59 -25.55 5.70
CA PHE A 200 -7.48 -26.20 5.00
C PHE A 200 -6.12 -25.91 5.66
N VAL A 201 -5.97 -24.76 6.30
CA VAL A 201 -4.69 -24.31 6.87
C VAL A 201 -4.63 -24.59 8.38
N THR A 202 -5.75 -24.84 9.02
CA THR A 202 -5.84 -25.14 10.46
C THR A 202 -4.97 -26.34 10.85
N SER A 203 -4.82 -27.34 9.98
CA SER A 203 -3.97 -28.50 10.19
C SER A 203 -2.47 -28.17 10.13
N LEU A 204 -2.06 -27.17 9.37
CA LEU A 204 -0.68 -26.70 9.27
C LEU A 204 -0.26 -25.82 10.46
N VAL A 205 -1.22 -25.09 11.05
CA VAL A 205 -0.97 -24.11 12.12
C VAL A 205 -0.72 -24.75 13.48
N HIS A 206 -1.12 -25.99 13.69
CA HIS A 206 -0.89 -26.73 14.95
C HIS A 206 0.59 -27.12 15.21
N SER A 207 1.48 -26.93 14.24
CA SER A 207 2.92 -27.11 14.41
C SER A 207 3.59 -25.82 14.88
N PRO A 208 4.64 -25.86 15.73
CA PRO A 208 5.41 -24.66 16.13
C PRO A 208 5.95 -23.84 14.97
N TRP A 209 6.17 -24.48 13.83
CA TRP A 209 6.62 -23.84 12.57
C TRP A 209 5.48 -23.49 11.61
N GLY A 210 4.25 -23.88 11.93
CA GLY A 210 3.12 -23.71 11.03
C GLY A 210 2.74 -22.26 10.81
N VAL A 211 2.73 -21.45 11.86
CA VAL A 211 2.39 -20.01 11.77
C VAL A 211 3.43 -19.23 10.93
N PRO A 212 4.75 -19.32 11.20
CA PRO A 212 5.75 -18.67 10.36
C PRO A 212 5.70 -19.11 8.90
N LEU A 213 5.50 -20.40 8.65
CA LEU A 213 5.39 -20.94 7.29
C LEU A 213 4.16 -20.42 6.55
N PHE A 214 3.01 -20.36 7.24
CA PHE A 214 1.79 -19.79 6.69
C PHE A 214 1.98 -18.34 6.26
N PHE A 215 2.60 -17.51 7.10
CA PHE A 215 2.87 -16.12 6.73
C PHE A 215 3.89 -15.97 5.61
N ALA A 216 4.88 -16.85 5.53
CA ALA A 216 5.79 -16.91 4.39
C ALA A 216 5.03 -17.18 3.09
N PHE A 217 4.07 -18.11 3.10
CA PHE A 217 3.20 -18.36 1.94
C PHE A 217 2.28 -17.18 1.63
N VAL A 218 1.64 -16.59 2.65
CA VAL A 218 0.81 -15.38 2.46
C VAL A 218 1.63 -14.27 1.82
N PHE A 219 2.86 -14.05 2.26
CA PHE A 219 3.78 -13.05 1.70
C PHE A 219 4.07 -13.31 0.22
N VAL A 220 4.44 -14.55 -0.14
CA VAL A 220 4.73 -14.93 -1.52
C VAL A 220 3.48 -14.77 -2.40
N PHE A 221 2.34 -15.26 -1.95
CA PHE A 221 1.08 -15.22 -2.71
C PHE A 221 0.42 -13.84 -2.72
N LYS A 222 0.73 -12.94 -1.77
CA LYS A 222 0.23 -11.56 -1.80
C LYS A 222 0.66 -10.83 -3.06
N ILE A 223 1.91 -11.04 -3.49
CA ILE A 223 2.42 -10.44 -4.72
C ILE A 223 1.67 -10.97 -5.95
N LEU A 224 1.41 -12.29 -6.01
CA LEU A 224 0.61 -12.87 -7.08
C LEU A 224 -0.84 -12.35 -7.07
N ALA A 225 -1.47 -12.32 -5.90
CA ALA A 225 -2.83 -11.83 -5.75
C ALA A 225 -2.97 -10.35 -6.16
N MET A 226 -2.01 -9.52 -5.78
CA MET A 226 -1.96 -8.10 -6.15
C MET A 226 -1.80 -7.90 -7.66
N THR A 227 -0.99 -8.73 -8.31
CA THR A 227 -0.78 -8.65 -9.77
C THR A 227 -1.99 -9.16 -10.57
N LEU A 228 -2.79 -10.06 -9.99
CA LEU A 228 -4.01 -10.57 -10.61
C LEU A 228 -5.21 -9.62 -10.43
N THR A 229 -5.12 -8.68 -9.48
CA THR A 229 -6.15 -7.66 -9.24
C THR A 229 -6.03 -6.49 -10.19
#